data_2def05c2e0ded58cf7192fbe82711e59
#
_entry.id   2def05c2e0ded58cf7192fbe82711e59
#
_cell.length_a   1.000
_cell.length_b   1.000
_cell.length_c   1.000
_cell.angle_alpha   90.00
_cell.angle_beta   90.00
_cell.angle_gamma   90.00
#
_symmetry.space_group_name_H-M   'P 1'
#
loop_
_entity.id
_entity.type
_entity.pdbx_description
1 polymer ?
#
loop_
_entity_poly.entity_id
_entity_poly.type
_entity_poly.pdbx_seq_one_letter_code
_entity_poly.pdbx_strand_id
1 'polypeptide(L)'
;GDSVSLLADLACMLLSNLTKFEPIAARLLNLEVEDRPFFSYLSPLDLQISVSGMSADPSEPNYEERKRASEAATKRIAASVNAEPAASLPALVKLIRAFEEGATVESSFASGADMRARVEATRSEDKPVEMDDSGRPHVRRRSHCNFLASVFANVSVLPRGREFFVTPIPGADTRVPDAYPVGRIMVYTEHGDLIRRGGVISAMKNILFVKHAHRLMLAPAPGELDFTRPAPELDILPYLLMPLISGAELAKVDLDDQEQLPEVCQLVDESKPREKDSALRLMLVESLLLLCTSLYGRESLRKRGAYIVVREAH
;
A
#
# COMPACT_ATOMS: atom_id res chain seq x y z
N GLY A 1 1.35 10.66 21.64
CA GLY A 1 1.51 9.51 20.75
C GLY A 1 0.32 9.35 19.80
N ASP A 2 -0.88 9.48 20.33
CA ASP A 2 -2.11 9.22 19.55
C ASP A 2 -2.44 10.32 18.53
N SER A 3 -1.96 11.55 18.75
CA SER A 3 -2.22 12.68 17.85
C SER A 3 -1.53 12.57 16.49
N VAL A 4 -0.34 11.99 16.43
CA VAL A 4 0.42 11.85 15.16
C VAL A 4 -0.27 10.84 14.25
N SER A 5 -0.74 9.71 14.78
CA SER A 5 -1.48 8.70 14.01
C SER A 5 -2.81 9.25 13.47
N LEU A 6 -3.58 9.93 14.33
CA LEU A 6 -4.85 10.53 13.93
C LEU A 6 -4.66 11.61 12.85
N LEU A 7 -3.65 12.47 12.99
CA LEU A 7 -3.36 13.51 11.99
C LEU A 7 -2.95 12.92 10.65
N ALA A 8 -2.22 11.81 10.61
CA ALA A 8 -1.83 11.17 9.37
C ALA A 8 -3.05 10.61 8.61
N ASP A 9 -3.98 9.94 9.30
CA ASP A 9 -5.21 9.44 8.68
C ASP A 9 -6.13 10.58 8.21
N LEU A 10 -6.25 11.66 9.00
CA LEU A 10 -6.98 12.86 8.60
C LEU A 10 -6.34 13.54 7.38
N ALA A 11 -5.00 13.61 7.32
CA ALA A 11 -4.28 14.13 6.16
C ALA A 11 -4.51 13.27 4.90
N CYS A 12 -4.49 11.95 5.02
CA CYS A 12 -4.81 11.01 3.94
C CYS A 12 -6.27 11.20 3.45
N MET A 13 -7.23 11.36 4.37
CA MET A 13 -8.63 11.64 4.04
C MET A 13 -8.78 12.99 3.34
N LEU A 14 -8.12 14.03 3.82
CA LEU A 14 -8.12 15.34 3.16
C LEU A 14 -7.53 15.25 1.76
N LEU A 15 -6.38 14.60 1.60
CA LEU A 15 -5.73 14.42 0.31
C LEU A 15 -6.61 13.63 -0.66
N SER A 16 -7.33 12.60 -0.19
CA SER A 16 -8.26 11.84 -1.02
C SER A 16 -9.41 12.70 -1.54
N ASN A 17 -9.91 13.65 -0.73
CA ASN A 17 -10.94 14.58 -1.15
C ASN A 17 -10.41 15.65 -2.12
N LEU A 18 -9.20 16.16 -1.87
CA LEU A 18 -8.58 17.15 -2.75
C LEU A 18 -8.25 16.56 -4.13
N THR A 19 -7.77 15.33 -4.21
CA THR A 19 -7.40 14.67 -5.47
C THR A 19 -8.58 14.27 -6.35
N LYS A 20 -9.83 14.42 -5.88
CA LYS A 20 -11.02 14.36 -6.74
C LYS A 20 -11.05 15.50 -7.78
N PHE A 21 -10.35 16.59 -7.50
CA PHE A 21 -10.18 17.69 -8.43
C PHE A 21 -8.98 17.42 -9.34
N GLU A 22 -9.23 17.33 -10.65
CA GLU A 22 -8.21 17.00 -11.65
C GLU A 22 -6.92 17.86 -11.56
N PRO A 23 -6.99 19.18 -11.38
CA PRO A 23 -5.77 20.01 -11.28
C PRO A 23 -4.90 19.62 -10.07
N ILE A 24 -5.50 19.20 -8.96
CA ILE A 24 -4.76 18.79 -7.76
C ILE A 24 -4.14 17.42 -7.97
N ALA A 25 -4.88 16.47 -8.56
CA ALA A 25 -4.34 15.16 -8.92
C ALA A 25 -3.17 15.28 -9.91
N ALA A 26 -3.29 16.15 -10.92
CA ALA A 26 -2.23 16.43 -11.88
C ALA A 26 -1.01 17.09 -11.21
N ARG A 27 -1.21 17.97 -10.23
CA ARG A 27 -0.12 18.58 -9.47
C ARG A 27 0.61 17.55 -8.61
N LEU A 28 -0.12 16.63 -7.99
CA LEU A 28 0.47 15.55 -7.18
C LEU A 28 1.36 14.63 -8.02
N LEU A 29 0.98 14.35 -9.26
CA LEU A 29 1.79 13.55 -10.21
C LEU A 29 3.15 14.20 -10.54
N ASN A 30 3.21 15.53 -10.52
CA ASN A 30 4.43 16.28 -10.83
C ASN A 30 5.20 16.70 -9.59
N LEU A 31 4.68 16.39 -8.39
CA LEU A 31 5.32 16.77 -7.13
C LEU A 31 6.46 15.80 -6.85
N GLU A 32 7.64 16.36 -6.71
CA GLU A 32 8.81 15.65 -6.22
C GLU A 32 9.10 16.03 -4.76
N VAL A 33 9.60 15.07 -4.01
CA VAL A 33 9.94 15.22 -2.60
C VAL A 33 11.29 14.57 -2.34
N GLU A 34 12.01 15.06 -1.35
CA GLU A 34 13.27 14.45 -0.93
C GLU A 34 13.06 13.04 -0.40
N ASP A 35 13.89 12.08 -0.83
CA ASP A 35 13.89 10.71 -0.31
C ASP A 35 14.60 10.61 1.03
N ARG A 36 14.08 11.33 2.01
CA ARG A 36 14.50 11.17 3.41
C ARG A 36 13.39 10.45 4.18
N PRO A 37 13.72 9.48 5.01
CA PRO A 37 12.75 8.96 5.98
C PRO A 37 12.25 10.13 6.82
N PHE A 38 10.95 10.33 6.92
CA PHE A 38 10.31 11.55 7.46
C PHE A 38 10.79 11.93 8.89
N PHE A 39 11.44 11.00 9.61
CA PHE A 39 11.96 11.20 10.96
C PHE A 39 13.40 10.75 11.17
N SER A 40 14.12 10.27 10.14
CA SER A 40 15.49 9.76 10.37
C SER A 40 16.50 10.84 10.71
N TYR A 41 16.20 12.09 10.40
CA TYR A 41 17.03 13.26 10.72
C TYR A 41 16.56 14.00 11.98
N LEU A 42 15.36 13.69 12.50
CA LEU A 42 14.83 14.26 13.71
C LEU A 42 14.80 13.17 14.78
N SER A 43 15.81 13.15 15.64
CA SER A 43 15.76 12.31 16.83
C SER A 43 14.52 12.68 17.65
N PRO A 44 13.60 11.76 17.97
CA PRO A 44 12.46 12.05 18.85
C PRO A 44 12.91 12.64 20.18
N LEU A 45 14.06 12.19 20.69
CA LEU A 45 14.68 12.72 21.90
C LEU A 45 15.13 14.18 21.73
N ASP A 46 15.79 14.50 20.62
CA ASP A 46 16.23 15.88 20.35
C ASP A 46 15.04 16.82 20.17
N LEU A 47 13.96 16.37 19.53
CA LEU A 47 12.71 17.14 19.42
C LEU A 47 12.09 17.39 20.79
N GLN A 48 12.01 16.37 21.64
CA GLN A 48 11.45 16.48 22.98
C GLN A 48 12.29 17.41 23.86
N ILE A 49 13.62 17.27 23.81
CA ILE A 49 14.54 18.15 24.55
C ILE A 49 14.43 19.59 24.04
N SER A 50 14.39 19.80 22.73
CA SER A 50 14.26 21.15 22.15
C SER A 50 12.97 21.83 22.60
N VAL A 51 11.83 21.15 22.53
CA VAL A 51 10.52 21.70 22.94
C VAL A 51 10.45 21.91 24.43
N SER A 52 10.96 20.99 25.26
CA SER A 52 10.95 21.12 26.72
C SER A 52 11.80 22.28 27.23
N GLY A 53 12.89 22.59 26.53
CA GLY A 53 13.73 23.73 26.86
C GLY A 53 13.12 25.07 26.43
N MET A 54 12.32 25.10 25.34
CA MET A 54 11.61 26.32 24.93
C MET A 54 10.51 26.75 25.93
N SER A 55 9.91 25.77 26.62
CA SER A 55 8.86 26.00 27.63
C SER A 55 9.36 26.04 29.07
N ALA A 56 10.68 26.07 29.30
CA ALA A 56 11.25 26.10 30.64
C ALA A 56 11.03 27.44 31.31
N ASP A 57 10.65 27.42 32.59
CA ASP A 57 10.51 28.62 33.41
C ASP A 57 11.90 29.07 33.91
N PRO A 58 12.30 30.35 33.72
CA PRO A 58 13.56 30.89 34.21
C PRO A 58 13.77 30.77 35.71
N SER A 59 12.70 30.57 36.48
CA SER A 59 12.76 30.42 37.94
C SER A 59 13.09 29.00 38.43
N GLU A 60 13.07 27.99 37.50
CA GLU A 60 13.40 26.62 37.85
C GLU A 60 14.90 26.41 38.10
N PRO A 61 15.26 25.58 39.11
CA PRO A 61 16.68 25.39 39.50
C PRO A 61 17.55 24.78 38.39
N ASN A 62 16.96 24.11 37.42
CA ASN A 62 17.65 23.45 36.28
C ASN A 62 17.50 24.21 34.97
N TYR A 63 17.06 25.46 34.99
CA TYR A 63 16.78 26.27 33.78
C TYR A 63 17.96 26.35 32.83
N GLU A 64 19.15 26.71 33.32
CA GLU A 64 20.34 26.87 32.49
C GLU A 64 20.80 25.53 31.83
N GLU A 65 20.66 24.42 32.54
CA GLU A 65 20.99 23.11 32.02
C GLU A 65 20.00 22.67 30.92
N ARG A 66 18.71 22.84 31.16
CA ARG A 66 17.64 22.56 30.18
C ARG A 66 17.76 23.44 28.94
N LYS A 67 18.09 24.71 29.13
CA LYS A 67 18.32 25.65 28.03
C LYS A 67 19.51 25.22 27.15
N ARG A 68 20.66 24.89 27.76
CA ARG A 68 21.85 24.40 27.03
C ARG A 68 21.54 23.07 26.28
N ALA A 69 20.82 22.15 26.91
CA ALA A 69 20.40 20.91 26.27
C ALA A 69 19.49 21.19 25.08
N SER A 70 18.53 22.11 25.21
CA SER A 70 17.63 22.53 24.13
C SER A 70 18.36 23.17 22.96
N GLU A 71 19.30 24.08 23.25
CA GLU A 71 20.14 24.73 22.23
C GLU A 71 21.00 23.69 21.47
N ALA A 72 21.60 22.74 22.20
CA ALA A 72 22.37 21.66 21.60
C ALA A 72 21.50 20.71 20.74
N ALA A 73 20.30 20.38 21.20
CA ALA A 73 19.33 19.59 20.45
C ALA A 73 18.87 20.32 19.18
N THR A 74 18.54 21.61 19.30
CA THR A 74 18.17 22.48 18.18
C THR A 74 19.30 22.55 17.14
N LYS A 75 20.54 22.66 17.57
CA LYS A 75 21.71 22.66 16.68
C LYS A 75 21.90 21.34 15.96
N ARG A 76 21.69 20.19 16.66
CA ARG A 76 21.74 18.86 16.03
C ARG A 76 20.61 18.69 15.00
N ILE A 77 19.39 19.14 15.32
CA ILE A 77 18.26 19.17 14.39
C ILE A 77 18.60 20.00 13.15
N ALA A 78 19.10 21.22 13.34
CA ALA A 78 19.49 22.09 12.24
C ALA A 78 20.61 21.49 11.37
N ALA A 79 21.60 20.84 11.98
CA ALA A 79 22.65 20.14 11.24
C ALA A 79 22.11 18.95 10.43
N SER A 80 21.13 18.22 10.96
CA SER A 80 20.48 17.11 10.25
C SER A 80 19.63 17.60 9.07
N VAL A 81 18.93 18.73 9.24
CA VAL A 81 18.13 19.34 8.16
C VAL A 81 19.02 19.88 7.04
N ASN A 82 20.20 20.40 7.38
CA ASN A 82 21.15 20.97 6.43
C ASN A 82 22.16 19.92 5.86
N ALA A 83 22.00 18.64 6.21
CA ALA A 83 22.78 17.57 5.59
C ALA A 83 22.54 17.53 4.06
N GLU A 84 23.47 16.91 3.31
CA GLU A 84 23.42 16.86 1.84
C GLU A 84 22.02 16.54 1.29
N PRO A 85 21.58 17.18 0.21
CA PRO A 85 20.25 16.98 -0.35
C PRO A 85 20.06 15.52 -0.68
N ALA A 86 19.03 14.92 -0.14
CA ALA A 86 18.62 13.57 -0.50
C ALA A 86 18.15 13.52 -1.95
N ALA A 87 18.26 12.36 -2.59
CA ALA A 87 17.73 12.15 -3.92
C ALA A 87 16.25 12.54 -3.96
N SER A 88 15.84 13.21 -5.04
CA SER A 88 14.44 13.53 -5.26
C SER A 88 13.70 12.33 -5.82
N LEU A 89 12.45 12.13 -5.39
CA LEU A 89 11.57 11.10 -5.96
C LEU A 89 10.13 11.61 -6.04
N PRO A 90 9.30 11.01 -6.92
CA PRO A 90 7.89 11.38 -7.01
C PRO A 90 7.16 11.21 -5.68
N ALA A 91 6.37 12.22 -5.28
CA ALA A 91 5.64 12.20 -4.01
C ALA A 91 4.73 10.97 -3.87
N LEU A 92 4.14 10.49 -4.97
CA LEU A 92 3.32 9.28 -4.99
C LEU A 92 4.09 8.03 -4.54
N VAL A 93 5.39 7.93 -4.81
CA VAL A 93 6.20 6.80 -4.33
C VAL A 93 6.26 6.79 -2.80
N LYS A 94 6.42 7.95 -2.16
CA LYS A 94 6.35 8.04 -0.69
C LYS A 94 4.97 7.72 -0.14
N LEU A 95 3.92 8.13 -0.83
CA LEU A 95 2.55 7.78 -0.43
C LEU A 95 2.30 6.28 -0.53
N ILE A 96 2.85 5.59 -1.55
CA ILE A 96 2.78 4.13 -1.67
C ILE A 96 3.52 3.47 -0.50
N ARG A 97 4.73 3.92 -0.15
CA ARG A 97 5.46 3.41 1.02
C ARG A 97 4.66 3.59 2.33
N ALA A 98 4.08 4.77 2.55
CA ALA A 98 3.23 5.01 3.71
C ALA A 98 1.96 4.13 3.72
N PHE A 99 1.40 3.84 2.55
CA PHE A 99 0.27 2.95 2.39
C PHE A 99 0.63 1.51 2.76
N GLU A 100 1.77 0.99 2.32
CA GLU A 100 2.28 -0.34 2.68
C GLU A 100 2.55 -0.45 4.18
N GLU A 101 3.23 0.54 4.75
CA GLU A 101 3.49 0.59 6.20
C GLU A 101 2.20 0.60 7.02
N GLY A 102 1.16 1.30 6.55
CA GLY A 102 -0.17 1.33 7.18
C GLY A 102 -0.86 -0.04 7.19
N ALA A 103 -0.66 -0.87 6.18
CA ALA A 103 -1.24 -2.21 6.09
C ALA A 103 -0.71 -3.17 7.16
N THR A 104 0.56 -3.04 7.55
CA THR A 104 1.17 -3.89 8.57
C THR A 104 0.56 -3.70 9.97
N VAL A 105 -0.10 -2.57 10.20
CA VAL A 105 -0.77 -2.25 11.47
C VAL A 105 -2.07 -3.03 11.63
N GLU A 106 -2.81 -3.24 10.54
CA GLU A 106 -4.11 -3.93 10.57
C GLU A 106 -4.01 -5.42 10.83
N SER A 107 -2.95 -6.08 10.36
CA SER A 107 -2.69 -7.49 10.71
C SER A 107 -2.55 -7.69 12.22
N SER A 108 -2.37 -6.60 12.99
CA SER A 108 -2.33 -6.64 14.47
C SER A 108 -3.69 -6.52 15.17
N PHE A 109 -4.78 -6.22 14.45
CA PHE A 109 -6.10 -5.96 15.06
C PHE A 109 -7.20 -6.99 14.69
N ALA A 110 -6.85 -8.07 14.03
CA ALA A 110 -7.82 -9.00 13.45
C ALA A 110 -8.68 -9.79 14.44
N SER A 111 -8.44 -9.78 15.74
CA SER A 111 -9.41 -10.25 16.75
C SER A 111 -9.02 -9.84 18.18
N GLY A 112 -10.03 -9.60 19.05
CA GLY A 112 -9.81 -9.31 20.48
C GLY A 112 -9.19 -10.48 21.26
N ALA A 113 -9.19 -11.70 20.71
CA ALA A 113 -8.48 -12.87 21.24
C ALA A 113 -6.98 -12.81 20.92
N ASP A 114 -6.61 -12.28 19.73
CA ASP A 114 -5.22 -12.09 19.32
C ASP A 114 -4.50 -11.01 20.11
N MET A 115 -5.21 -10.03 20.67
CA MET A 115 -4.57 -8.99 21.50
C MET A 115 -3.94 -9.57 22.78
N ARG A 116 -4.57 -10.59 23.38
CA ARG A 116 -4.01 -11.28 24.57
C ARG A 116 -2.82 -12.16 24.19
N ALA A 117 -2.91 -12.91 23.10
CA ALA A 117 -1.84 -13.77 22.62
C ALA A 117 -0.61 -12.96 22.16
N ARG A 118 -0.80 -11.76 21.62
CA ARG A 118 0.29 -10.86 21.20
C ARG A 118 0.96 -10.09 22.33
N VAL A 119 0.21 -9.69 23.35
CA VAL A 119 0.80 -9.15 24.59
C VAL A 119 1.68 -10.23 25.26
N GLU A 120 1.33 -11.50 25.14
CA GLU A 120 2.16 -12.63 25.56
C GLU A 120 3.35 -12.90 24.63
N ALA A 121 3.19 -12.79 23.31
CA ALA A 121 4.27 -12.98 22.33
C ALA A 121 5.30 -11.82 22.34
N THR A 122 4.87 -10.57 22.55
CA THR A 122 5.78 -9.42 22.73
C THR A 122 6.52 -9.45 24.07
N ARG A 123 6.07 -10.27 25.04
CA ARG A 123 6.82 -10.53 26.27
C ARG A 123 8.04 -11.45 26.06
N SER A 124 8.11 -12.16 24.94
CA SER A 124 9.21 -13.09 24.64
C SER A 124 10.30 -12.51 23.73
N GLU A 125 10.12 -11.33 23.16
CA GLU A 125 11.17 -10.62 22.45
C GLU A 125 11.79 -9.55 23.36
N ASP A 126 13.10 -9.69 23.65
CA ASP A 126 13.93 -8.85 24.52
C ASP A 126 14.12 -7.39 23.99
N LYS A 127 13.05 -6.75 23.53
CA LYS A 127 13.05 -5.31 23.25
C LYS A 127 12.39 -4.57 24.41
N PRO A 128 13.06 -3.58 25.04
CA PRO A 128 12.47 -2.81 26.11
C PRO A 128 11.19 -2.13 25.60
N VAL A 129 10.05 -2.53 26.18
CA VAL A 129 8.76 -1.87 25.94
C VAL A 129 8.86 -0.49 26.61
N GLU A 130 8.84 0.58 25.81
CA GLU A 130 8.73 1.94 26.36
C GLU A 130 7.43 2.03 27.16
N MET A 131 7.50 2.30 28.44
CA MET A 131 6.35 2.53 29.31
C MET A 131 6.00 4.01 29.30
N ASP A 132 4.71 4.36 29.29
CA ASP A 132 4.27 5.72 29.55
C ASP A 132 4.45 6.11 31.04
N ASP A 133 4.27 7.39 31.37
CA ASP A 133 4.38 7.92 32.74
C ASP A 133 3.39 7.26 33.74
N SER A 134 2.44 6.46 33.22
CA SER A 134 1.43 5.71 33.97
C SER A 134 1.79 4.23 34.11
N GLY A 135 2.98 3.79 33.64
CA GLY A 135 3.42 2.41 33.67
C GLY A 135 2.68 1.49 32.69
N ARG A 136 2.03 2.04 31.65
CA ARG A 136 1.39 1.30 30.58
C ARG A 136 2.30 1.16 29.39
N PRO A 137 2.30 0.01 28.69
CA PRO A 137 3.09 -0.16 27.48
C PRO A 137 2.69 0.88 26.43
N HIS A 138 3.66 1.66 25.97
CA HIS A 138 3.48 2.66 24.91
C HIS A 138 3.30 1.97 23.57
N VAL A 139 2.08 1.59 23.23
CA VAL A 139 1.76 1.09 21.90
C VAL A 139 1.72 2.29 20.96
N ARG A 140 2.80 2.48 20.17
CA ARG A 140 2.79 3.46 19.08
C ARG A 140 1.70 3.04 18.08
N ARG A 141 0.53 3.65 18.16
CA ARG A 141 -0.50 3.49 17.14
C ARG A 141 0.04 4.12 15.86
N ARG A 142 0.30 3.30 14.85
CA ARG A 142 0.61 3.77 13.51
C ARG A 142 -0.70 4.08 12.79
N SER A 143 -0.69 5.08 11.91
CA SER A 143 -1.79 5.38 11.00
C SER A 143 -2.00 4.24 10.01
N HIS A 144 -3.25 3.92 9.71
CA HIS A 144 -3.59 2.91 8.70
C HIS A 144 -3.42 3.40 7.26
N CYS A 145 -3.51 4.70 7.02
CA CYS A 145 -3.38 5.33 5.70
C CYS A 145 -4.32 4.76 4.62
N ASN A 146 -5.46 4.17 4.98
CA ASN A 146 -6.37 3.49 4.05
C ASN A 146 -6.90 4.42 2.95
N PHE A 147 -7.12 5.71 3.27
CA PHE A 147 -7.57 6.72 2.31
C PHE A 147 -6.58 7.00 1.16
N LEU A 148 -5.31 6.57 1.27
CA LEU A 148 -4.36 6.67 0.16
C LEU A 148 -4.77 5.81 -1.03
N ALA A 149 -5.48 4.70 -0.82
CA ALA A 149 -6.07 3.92 -1.91
C ALA A 149 -7.02 4.77 -2.77
N SER A 150 -7.81 5.64 -2.14
CA SER A 150 -8.67 6.58 -2.87
C SER A 150 -7.87 7.65 -3.62
N VAL A 151 -6.73 8.09 -3.08
CA VAL A 151 -5.80 8.98 -3.81
C VAL A 151 -5.29 8.29 -5.08
N PHE A 152 -4.86 7.02 -4.98
CA PHE A 152 -4.40 6.24 -6.14
C PHE A 152 -5.50 6.06 -7.19
N ALA A 153 -6.74 5.76 -6.74
CA ALA A 153 -7.90 5.69 -7.61
C ALA A 153 -8.13 7.03 -8.35
N ASN A 154 -8.10 8.15 -7.65
CA ASN A 154 -8.32 9.47 -8.23
C ASN A 154 -7.22 9.86 -9.23
N VAL A 155 -5.96 9.63 -8.87
CA VAL A 155 -4.81 9.95 -9.73
C VAL A 155 -4.81 9.07 -10.99
N SER A 156 -5.18 7.80 -10.88
CA SER A 156 -5.23 6.86 -12.02
C SER A 156 -6.36 7.15 -13.02
N VAL A 157 -7.31 8.05 -12.71
CA VAL A 157 -8.27 8.57 -13.69
C VAL A 157 -7.54 9.32 -14.81
N LEU A 158 -6.43 9.99 -14.49
CA LEU A 158 -5.63 10.74 -15.44
C LEU A 158 -4.75 9.80 -16.28
N PRO A 159 -4.61 10.04 -17.61
CA PRO A 159 -3.71 9.25 -18.46
C PRO A 159 -2.28 9.16 -17.91
N ARG A 160 -1.70 10.29 -17.49
CA ARG A 160 -0.36 10.34 -16.89
C ARG A 160 -0.27 9.57 -15.56
N GLY A 161 -1.38 9.56 -14.78
CA GLY A 161 -1.47 8.78 -13.55
C GLY A 161 -1.43 7.27 -13.84
N ARG A 162 -2.15 6.80 -14.86
CA ARG A 162 -2.10 5.41 -15.30
C ARG A 162 -0.70 4.99 -15.72
N GLU A 163 -0.03 5.83 -16.52
CA GLU A 163 1.36 5.57 -16.93
C GLU A 163 2.32 5.52 -15.75
N PHE A 164 2.13 6.37 -14.72
CA PHE A 164 2.94 6.31 -13.50
C PHE A 164 2.91 4.93 -12.86
N PHE A 165 1.74 4.28 -12.78
CA PHE A 165 1.63 2.97 -12.12
C PHE A 165 2.30 1.83 -12.88
N VAL A 166 2.49 1.96 -14.18
CA VAL A 166 3.15 0.95 -15.04
C VAL A 166 4.58 1.34 -15.44
N THR A 167 5.08 2.45 -14.92
CA THR A 167 6.46 2.90 -15.10
C THR A 167 7.29 2.54 -13.87
N PRO A 168 8.50 1.99 -14.03
CA PRO A 168 9.32 1.64 -12.89
C PRO A 168 9.74 2.87 -12.08
N ILE A 169 9.79 2.70 -10.76
CA ILE A 169 10.26 3.72 -9.83
C ILE A 169 11.74 4.02 -10.13
N PRO A 170 12.14 5.30 -10.21
CA PRO A 170 13.54 5.66 -10.47
C PRO A 170 14.51 4.99 -9.50
N GLY A 171 15.54 4.35 -10.03
CA GLY A 171 16.56 3.66 -9.24
C GLY A 171 16.16 2.27 -8.72
N ALA A 172 14.93 1.80 -8.96
CA ALA A 172 14.51 0.45 -8.60
C ALA A 172 15.03 -0.60 -9.59
N ASP A 173 15.25 -1.82 -9.11
CA ASP A 173 15.57 -2.96 -9.95
C ASP A 173 14.33 -3.38 -10.76
N THR A 174 14.32 -3.08 -12.04
CA THR A 174 13.19 -3.36 -12.94
C THR A 174 12.90 -4.84 -13.15
N ARG A 175 13.72 -5.73 -12.59
CA ARG A 175 13.51 -7.19 -12.64
C ARG A 175 12.56 -7.70 -11.58
N VAL A 176 12.17 -6.87 -10.62
CA VAL A 176 11.23 -7.25 -9.54
C VAL A 176 9.90 -6.51 -9.69
N PRO A 177 8.76 -7.15 -9.34
CA PRO A 177 7.43 -6.53 -9.39
C PRO A 177 7.33 -5.23 -8.62
N ASP A 178 7.98 -5.14 -7.46
CA ASP A 178 7.96 -3.98 -6.57
C ASP A 178 8.66 -2.73 -7.14
N ALA A 179 9.37 -2.88 -8.25
CA ALA A 179 9.87 -1.74 -9.02
C ALA A 179 8.74 -0.90 -9.63
N TYR A 180 7.56 -1.49 -9.82
CA TYR A 180 6.41 -0.84 -10.42
C TYR A 180 5.35 -0.50 -9.37
N PRO A 181 4.83 0.72 -9.34
CA PRO A 181 3.79 1.12 -8.40
C PRO A 181 2.58 0.19 -8.38
N VAL A 182 2.14 -0.34 -9.55
CA VAL A 182 1.03 -1.28 -9.62
C VAL A 182 1.34 -2.59 -8.90
N GLY A 183 2.57 -3.11 -8.98
CA GLY A 183 3.01 -4.32 -8.29
C GLY A 183 2.88 -4.20 -6.77
N ARG A 184 3.15 -3.01 -6.24
CA ARG A 184 3.08 -2.72 -4.80
C ARG A 184 1.66 -2.55 -4.26
N ILE A 185 0.71 -2.13 -5.08
CA ILE A 185 -0.67 -1.91 -4.61
C ILE A 185 -1.60 -3.09 -4.88
N MET A 186 -1.36 -3.90 -5.94
CA MET A 186 -2.27 -4.97 -6.36
C MET A 186 -2.51 -6.05 -5.29
N VAL A 187 -1.57 -6.23 -4.37
CA VAL A 187 -1.66 -7.23 -3.28
C VAL A 187 -2.77 -6.94 -2.26
N TYR A 188 -3.38 -5.75 -2.29
CA TYR A 188 -4.39 -5.34 -1.32
C TYR A 188 -5.84 -5.48 -1.81
N THR A 189 -6.10 -6.21 -2.90
CA THR A 189 -7.46 -6.40 -3.44
C THR A 189 -8.37 -7.21 -2.53
N GLU A 190 -7.83 -8.02 -1.61
CA GLU A 190 -8.57 -8.78 -0.60
C GLU A 190 -8.36 -8.24 0.84
N HIS A 191 -7.82 -7.04 0.98
CA HIS A 191 -7.58 -6.45 2.29
C HIS A 191 -8.89 -6.27 3.09
N GLY A 192 -8.84 -6.45 4.42
CA GLY A 192 -10.02 -6.40 5.30
C GLY A 192 -10.75 -5.05 5.27
N ASP A 193 -10.02 -3.94 5.15
CA ASP A 193 -10.61 -2.60 5.08
C ASP A 193 -11.20 -2.31 3.69
N LEU A 194 -12.47 -1.90 3.65
CA LEU A 194 -13.22 -1.62 2.43
C LEU A 194 -12.65 -0.44 1.62
N ILE A 195 -12.17 0.61 2.31
CA ILE A 195 -11.62 1.80 1.64
C ILE A 195 -10.32 1.43 0.94
N ARG A 196 -9.46 0.65 1.62
CA ARG A 196 -8.19 0.19 1.07
C ARG A 196 -8.40 -0.68 -0.16
N ARG A 197 -9.14 -1.81 -0.03
CA ARG A 197 -9.34 -2.73 -1.16
C ARG A 197 -10.14 -2.10 -2.29
N GLY A 198 -11.17 -1.31 -1.97
CA GLY A 198 -12.00 -0.65 -2.98
C GLY A 198 -11.24 0.41 -3.78
N GLY A 199 -10.41 1.21 -3.13
CA GLY A 199 -9.56 2.18 -3.81
C GLY A 199 -8.49 1.49 -4.69
N VAL A 200 -7.90 0.39 -4.23
CA VAL A 200 -6.94 -0.39 -5.01
C VAL A 200 -7.61 -1.00 -6.25
N ILE A 201 -8.76 -1.68 -6.09
CA ILE A 201 -9.51 -2.25 -7.22
C ILE A 201 -9.88 -1.18 -8.25
N SER A 202 -10.32 0.00 -7.78
CA SER A 202 -10.63 1.14 -8.65
C SER A 202 -9.39 1.65 -9.40
N ALA A 203 -8.25 1.79 -8.72
CA ALA A 203 -6.99 2.17 -9.35
C ALA A 203 -6.55 1.14 -10.40
N MET A 204 -6.59 -0.16 -10.07
CA MET A 204 -6.25 -1.24 -11.01
C MET A 204 -7.12 -1.20 -12.26
N LYS A 205 -8.45 -1.04 -12.11
CA LYS A 205 -9.35 -0.87 -13.26
C LYS A 205 -8.92 0.27 -14.16
N ASN A 206 -8.60 1.43 -13.59
CA ASN A 206 -8.15 2.59 -14.35
C ASN A 206 -6.80 2.33 -15.06
N ILE A 207 -5.85 1.68 -14.41
CA ILE A 207 -4.54 1.34 -14.96
C ILE A 207 -4.68 0.44 -16.21
N LEU A 208 -5.65 -0.46 -16.21
CA LEU A 208 -5.87 -1.39 -17.33
C LEU A 208 -6.37 -0.74 -18.63
N PHE A 209 -6.64 0.57 -18.65
CA PHE A 209 -6.79 1.30 -19.92
C PHE A 209 -5.47 1.43 -20.67
N VAL A 210 -4.32 1.20 -20.04
CA VAL A 210 -2.98 1.26 -20.66
C VAL A 210 -2.71 -0.05 -21.41
N LYS A 211 -3.20 -0.17 -22.63
CA LYS A 211 -3.17 -1.43 -23.41
C LYS A 211 -1.75 -1.95 -23.69
N HIS A 212 -0.77 -1.08 -23.91
CA HIS A 212 0.62 -1.49 -24.15
C HIS A 212 1.25 -2.15 -22.92
N ALA A 213 0.75 -1.86 -21.71
CA ALA A 213 1.23 -2.45 -20.47
C ALA A 213 0.57 -3.82 -20.15
N HIS A 214 -0.45 -4.28 -20.91
CA HIS A 214 -1.08 -5.56 -20.63
C HIS A 214 -0.07 -6.72 -20.66
N ARG A 215 0.91 -6.66 -21.57
CA ARG A 215 1.95 -7.69 -21.66
C ARG A 215 2.94 -7.64 -20.47
N LEU A 216 3.15 -6.48 -19.87
CA LEU A 216 3.91 -6.34 -18.63
C LEU A 216 3.14 -6.92 -17.46
N MET A 217 1.82 -6.68 -17.40
CA MET A 217 0.97 -6.96 -16.24
C MET A 217 0.39 -8.39 -16.22
N LEU A 218 0.55 -9.20 -17.26
CA LEU A 218 0.01 -10.55 -17.33
C LEU A 218 1.13 -11.58 -17.49
N ALA A 219 1.18 -12.59 -16.64
CA ALA A 219 2.06 -13.72 -16.83
C ALA A 219 1.66 -14.53 -18.10
N PRO A 220 2.60 -15.22 -18.75
CA PRO A 220 2.27 -16.20 -19.79
C PRO A 220 1.42 -17.33 -19.22
N ALA A 221 0.73 -18.04 -20.10
CA ALA A 221 -0.02 -19.22 -19.67
C ALA A 221 0.93 -20.32 -19.14
N PRO A 222 0.45 -21.21 -18.27
CA PRO A 222 1.25 -22.34 -17.78
C PRO A 222 1.88 -23.12 -18.95
N GLY A 223 3.15 -23.40 -18.86
CA GLY A 223 3.91 -24.11 -19.90
C GLY A 223 4.33 -23.28 -21.11
N GLU A 224 3.94 -22.01 -21.21
CA GLU A 224 4.40 -21.09 -22.24
C GLU A 224 5.61 -20.27 -21.77
N LEU A 225 6.67 -20.29 -22.56
CA LEU A 225 7.86 -19.47 -22.34
C LEU A 225 7.80 -18.27 -23.28
N ASP A 226 7.60 -17.09 -22.76
CA ASP A 226 7.68 -15.83 -23.50
C ASP A 226 8.99 -15.10 -23.21
N PHE A 227 10.06 -15.48 -23.89
CA PHE A 227 11.39 -14.85 -23.77
C PHE A 227 11.41 -13.37 -24.21
N THR A 228 10.34 -12.89 -24.84
CA THR A 228 10.22 -11.50 -25.31
C THR A 228 9.42 -10.64 -24.32
N ARG A 229 8.92 -11.24 -23.24
CA ARG A 229 8.20 -10.51 -22.19
C ARG A 229 9.15 -9.59 -21.44
N PRO A 230 8.73 -8.35 -21.17
CA PRO A 230 9.52 -7.48 -20.27
C PRO A 230 9.62 -8.12 -18.87
N ALA A 231 10.79 -8.13 -18.29
CA ALA A 231 10.91 -8.31 -16.85
C ALA A 231 10.34 -7.05 -16.15
N PRO A 232 9.70 -7.16 -14.99
CA PRO A 232 9.51 -8.30 -14.14
C PRO A 232 8.28 -9.13 -14.51
N GLU A 233 8.14 -10.27 -13.86
CA GLU A 233 6.93 -11.08 -13.96
C GLU A 233 5.81 -10.50 -13.09
N LEU A 234 5.32 -9.32 -13.46
CA LEU A 234 4.07 -8.82 -12.91
C LEU A 234 2.93 -9.72 -13.38
N ASP A 235 2.09 -10.14 -12.47
CA ASP A 235 0.89 -10.90 -12.79
C ASP A 235 -0.31 -10.36 -12.02
N ILE A 236 -1.09 -9.52 -12.67
CA ILE A 236 -2.26 -8.90 -12.07
C ILE A 236 -3.47 -9.85 -12.00
N LEU A 237 -3.50 -10.91 -12.82
CA LEU A 237 -4.66 -11.76 -12.98
C LEU A 237 -5.10 -12.44 -11.67
N PRO A 238 -4.21 -13.04 -10.86
CA PRO A 238 -4.62 -13.63 -9.58
C PRO A 238 -5.33 -12.61 -8.67
N TYR A 239 -4.85 -11.37 -8.62
CA TYR A 239 -5.42 -10.32 -7.76
C TYR A 239 -6.77 -9.79 -8.26
N LEU A 240 -7.11 -10.01 -9.53
CA LEU A 240 -8.45 -9.72 -10.07
C LEU A 240 -9.40 -10.89 -9.85
N LEU A 241 -8.91 -12.13 -9.91
CA LEU A 241 -9.73 -13.33 -9.79
C LEU A 241 -10.04 -13.71 -8.34
N MET A 242 -9.04 -13.62 -7.43
CA MET A 242 -9.18 -14.03 -6.04
C MET A 242 -10.39 -13.44 -5.32
N PRO A 243 -10.70 -12.14 -5.42
CA PRO A 243 -11.90 -11.60 -4.80
C PRO A 243 -13.20 -12.09 -5.42
N LEU A 244 -13.19 -12.56 -6.67
CA LEU A 244 -14.35 -13.12 -7.36
C LEU A 244 -14.60 -14.59 -7.04
N ILE A 245 -13.62 -15.30 -6.51
CA ILE A 245 -13.71 -16.73 -6.21
C ILE A 245 -14.43 -16.95 -4.88
N SER A 246 -15.42 -17.84 -4.88
CA SER A 246 -15.96 -18.54 -3.71
C SER A 246 -15.35 -19.93 -3.65
N GLY A 247 -14.69 -20.29 -2.54
CA GLY A 247 -14.06 -21.61 -2.41
C GLY A 247 -15.07 -22.75 -2.52
N ALA A 248 -16.26 -22.60 -1.95
CA ALA A 248 -17.33 -23.61 -2.03
C ALA A 248 -17.89 -23.83 -3.46
N GLU A 249 -17.80 -22.81 -4.31
CA GLU A 249 -18.20 -22.92 -5.72
C GLU A 249 -17.06 -23.50 -6.55
N LEU A 250 -15.83 -23.05 -6.32
CA LEU A 250 -14.65 -23.56 -6.99
C LEU A 250 -14.49 -25.08 -6.76
N ALA A 251 -14.78 -25.57 -5.56
CA ALA A 251 -14.73 -27.00 -5.21
C ALA A 251 -15.68 -27.88 -6.06
N LYS A 252 -16.67 -27.30 -6.76
CA LYS A 252 -17.60 -28.00 -7.65
C LYS A 252 -17.18 -27.99 -9.12
N VAL A 253 -16.17 -27.20 -9.44
CA VAL A 253 -15.61 -27.09 -10.79
C VAL A 253 -14.76 -28.34 -11.08
N ASP A 254 -14.77 -28.83 -12.30
CA ASP A 254 -13.95 -29.97 -12.71
C ASP A 254 -12.45 -29.65 -12.52
N LEU A 255 -11.66 -30.66 -12.18
CA LEU A 255 -10.23 -30.52 -11.93
C LEU A 255 -9.47 -29.95 -13.13
N ASP A 256 -9.78 -30.44 -14.34
CA ASP A 256 -9.17 -29.97 -15.58
C ASP A 256 -9.39 -28.45 -15.80
N ASP A 257 -10.57 -27.96 -15.39
CA ASP A 257 -10.89 -26.53 -15.42
C ASP A 257 -10.13 -25.75 -14.32
N GLN A 258 -10.04 -26.33 -13.11
CA GLN A 258 -9.30 -25.70 -12.01
C GLN A 258 -7.79 -25.57 -12.32
N GLU A 259 -7.19 -26.57 -12.98
CA GLU A 259 -5.77 -26.56 -13.37
C GLU A 259 -5.41 -25.44 -14.34
N GLN A 260 -6.39 -24.87 -15.05
CA GLN A 260 -6.16 -23.71 -15.92
C GLN A 260 -5.97 -22.41 -15.14
N LEU A 261 -6.44 -22.33 -13.90
CA LEU A 261 -6.36 -21.13 -13.09
C LEU A 261 -4.90 -20.84 -12.67
N PRO A 262 -4.56 -19.58 -12.35
CA PRO A 262 -3.31 -19.28 -11.66
C PRO A 262 -3.17 -20.11 -10.38
N GLU A 263 -1.96 -20.62 -10.10
CA GLU A 263 -1.70 -21.56 -9.00
C GLU A 263 -2.30 -21.09 -7.66
N VAL A 264 -2.13 -19.83 -7.31
CA VAL A 264 -2.69 -19.27 -6.07
C VAL A 264 -4.23 -19.34 -6.03
N CYS A 265 -4.90 -19.30 -7.18
CA CYS A 265 -6.35 -19.44 -7.29
C CYS A 265 -6.83 -20.89 -7.15
N GLN A 266 -5.98 -21.86 -7.46
CA GLN A 266 -6.28 -23.29 -7.28
C GLN A 266 -6.23 -23.72 -5.81
N LEU A 267 -5.39 -23.03 -5.00
CA LEU A 267 -5.14 -23.33 -3.59
C LEU A 267 -6.12 -22.65 -2.62
N VAL A 268 -7.26 -22.19 -3.12
CA VAL A 268 -8.26 -21.50 -2.32
C VAL A 268 -8.99 -22.47 -1.38
N ASP A 269 -9.05 -22.12 -0.09
CA ASP A 269 -9.80 -22.87 0.90
C ASP A 269 -11.31 -22.83 0.61
N GLU A 270 -12.01 -23.96 0.82
CA GLU A 270 -13.46 -24.09 0.55
C GLU A 270 -14.29 -23.06 1.37
N SER A 271 -13.83 -22.66 2.53
CA SER A 271 -14.49 -21.65 3.38
C SER A 271 -14.33 -20.21 2.90
N LYS A 272 -13.48 -19.95 1.90
CA LYS A 272 -13.22 -18.59 1.41
C LYS A 272 -14.48 -17.96 0.82
N PRO A 273 -14.96 -16.84 1.35
CA PRO A 273 -16.09 -16.11 0.77
C PRO A 273 -15.64 -15.26 -0.43
N ARG A 274 -16.56 -15.08 -1.39
CA ARG A 274 -16.44 -14.07 -2.44
C ARG A 274 -16.57 -12.66 -1.85
N GLU A 275 -15.98 -11.66 -2.53
CA GLU A 275 -16.20 -10.24 -2.20
C GLU A 275 -17.70 -9.94 -2.09
N LYS A 276 -18.08 -9.35 -0.96
CA LYS A 276 -19.49 -9.08 -0.63
C LYS A 276 -20.04 -7.88 -1.37
N ASP A 277 -19.18 -6.86 -1.62
CA ASP A 277 -19.58 -5.64 -2.27
C ASP A 277 -19.77 -5.86 -3.78
N SER A 278 -21.00 -5.69 -4.26
CA SER A 278 -21.34 -5.89 -5.67
C SER A 278 -20.68 -4.87 -6.59
N ALA A 279 -20.42 -3.64 -6.12
CA ALA A 279 -19.74 -2.62 -6.91
C ALA A 279 -18.26 -3.00 -7.12
N LEU A 280 -17.61 -3.58 -6.11
CA LEU A 280 -16.24 -4.07 -6.25
C LEU A 280 -16.18 -5.29 -7.19
N ARG A 281 -17.14 -6.22 -7.09
CA ARG A 281 -17.22 -7.34 -8.06
C ARG A 281 -17.39 -6.84 -9.48
N LEU A 282 -18.27 -5.85 -9.70
CA LEU A 282 -18.44 -5.23 -11.02
C LEU A 282 -17.14 -4.62 -11.54
N MET A 283 -16.43 -3.85 -10.72
CA MET A 283 -15.15 -3.24 -11.12
C MET A 283 -14.10 -4.30 -11.49
N LEU A 284 -14.07 -5.43 -10.80
CA LEU A 284 -13.17 -6.55 -11.11
C LEU A 284 -13.52 -7.19 -12.47
N VAL A 285 -14.80 -7.44 -12.73
CA VAL A 285 -15.25 -7.96 -14.03
C VAL A 285 -14.98 -6.96 -15.16
N GLU A 286 -15.21 -5.66 -14.94
CA GLU A 286 -14.84 -4.61 -15.88
C GLU A 286 -13.32 -4.56 -16.13
N SER A 287 -12.51 -4.86 -15.13
CA SER A 287 -11.05 -4.98 -15.26
C SER A 287 -10.64 -6.12 -16.18
N LEU A 288 -11.28 -7.29 -16.04
CA LEU A 288 -11.10 -8.43 -16.95
C LEU A 288 -11.54 -8.07 -18.38
N LEU A 289 -12.65 -7.33 -18.52
CA LEU A 289 -13.12 -6.86 -19.83
C LEU A 289 -12.13 -5.89 -20.48
N LEU A 290 -11.50 -5.01 -19.70
CA LEU A 290 -10.45 -4.09 -20.20
C LEU A 290 -9.24 -4.88 -20.70
N LEU A 291 -8.80 -5.92 -20.02
CA LEU A 291 -7.74 -6.81 -20.49
C LEU A 291 -8.10 -7.47 -21.84
N CYS A 292 -9.38 -7.78 -22.10
CA CYS A 292 -9.84 -8.30 -23.38
C CYS A 292 -9.70 -7.31 -24.54
N THR A 293 -9.40 -6.03 -24.31
CA THR A 293 -9.20 -5.03 -25.37
C THR A 293 -7.88 -5.21 -26.13
N SER A 294 -6.93 -5.99 -25.62
CA SER A 294 -5.72 -6.40 -26.32
C SER A 294 -5.78 -7.88 -26.74
N LEU A 295 -5.09 -8.23 -27.82
CA LEU A 295 -5.00 -9.64 -28.27
C LEU A 295 -4.34 -10.50 -27.18
N TYR A 296 -3.19 -10.05 -26.66
CA TYR A 296 -2.45 -10.73 -25.62
C TYR A 296 -3.31 -10.99 -24.37
N GLY A 297 -4.06 -9.97 -23.92
CA GLY A 297 -4.96 -10.10 -22.78
C GLY A 297 -6.06 -11.14 -23.02
N ARG A 298 -6.71 -11.13 -24.19
CA ARG A 298 -7.73 -12.14 -24.52
C ARG A 298 -7.19 -13.56 -24.48
N GLU A 299 -6.02 -13.77 -25.07
CA GLU A 299 -5.39 -15.09 -25.11
C GLU A 299 -4.96 -15.55 -23.71
N SER A 300 -4.32 -14.66 -22.93
CA SER A 300 -3.93 -14.94 -21.55
C SER A 300 -5.13 -15.31 -20.69
N LEU A 301 -6.21 -14.50 -20.71
CA LEU A 301 -7.42 -14.77 -19.93
C LEU A 301 -8.09 -16.11 -20.32
N ARG A 302 -8.12 -16.43 -21.62
CA ARG A 302 -8.69 -17.69 -22.11
C ARG A 302 -7.90 -18.89 -21.61
N LYS A 303 -6.56 -18.85 -21.72
CA LYS A 303 -5.68 -19.96 -21.36
C LYS A 303 -5.53 -20.15 -19.85
N ARG A 304 -5.83 -19.10 -19.10
CA ARG A 304 -5.68 -19.06 -17.65
C ARG A 304 -7.01 -19.06 -16.91
N GLY A 305 -8.05 -19.67 -17.48
CA GLY A 305 -9.30 -20.01 -16.82
C GLY A 305 -10.14 -18.84 -16.31
N ALA A 306 -9.88 -17.59 -16.73
CA ALA A 306 -10.62 -16.43 -16.22
C ALA A 306 -12.14 -16.53 -16.43
N TYR A 307 -12.57 -17.15 -17.54
CA TYR A 307 -14.00 -17.40 -17.84
C TYR A 307 -14.65 -18.28 -16.79
N ILE A 308 -13.95 -19.28 -16.26
CA ILE A 308 -14.47 -20.21 -15.26
C ILE A 308 -14.91 -19.43 -14.02
N VAL A 309 -14.04 -18.54 -13.52
CA VAL A 309 -14.34 -17.70 -12.35
C VAL A 309 -15.52 -16.76 -12.61
N VAL A 310 -15.58 -16.14 -13.80
CA VAL A 310 -16.69 -15.23 -14.15
C VAL A 310 -18.00 -15.98 -14.28
N ARG A 311 -17.99 -17.20 -14.83
CA ARG A 311 -19.18 -18.08 -14.95
C ARG A 311 -19.76 -18.41 -13.57
N GLU A 312 -18.89 -18.81 -12.62
CA GLU A 312 -19.33 -19.17 -11.25
C GLU A 312 -19.70 -17.92 -10.42
N ALA A 313 -19.21 -16.73 -10.81
CA ALA A 313 -19.54 -15.48 -10.11
C ALA A 313 -20.90 -14.89 -10.51
N HIS A 314 -21.52 -15.36 -11.61
CA HIS A 314 -22.81 -14.90 -12.13
C HIS A 314 -23.97 -15.59 -11.42
#